data_1685d6f94dd789687e413d068832c282
#
_entry.id   1685d6f94dd789687e413d068832c282
#
_cell.length_a   1.000
_cell.length_b   1.000
_cell.length_c   1.000
_cell.angle_alpha   90.00
_cell.angle_beta   90.00
_cell.angle_gamma   90.00
#
_symmetry.space_group_name_H-M   'P 1'
#
loop_
_entity.id
_entity.type
_entity.pdbx_description
1 polymer ?
#
loop_
_entity_poly.entity_id
_entity_poly.type
_entity_poly.pdbx_seq_one_letter_code
_entity_poly.pdbx_strand_id
1 'polypeptide(L)'
;MPLRSPFEENHLKAFSKSFDQSLLIHIDRQQSLDKRIKRAMTYSVKTGGKRIRPFLIHTMGRYLVVPKRQLLDFSLAVECVHLHSLIHDDLPSMDNDDYRRGKLTVHKKFDEATAVLAGDMFQVLSVKTLVESKHLSPNQKIKSIQMLSRANGLEGLIAGQSLYIYMKKNSTIKDIEKMYLLKTGALFSLCFNLLSNVKTLNSKKKEELKKIGETIGKIFQITDDMLDRWGDEKKVGKKINKDSKKANIAYKLKYEDCMRHLHQIQNKNYMALQRLFYNNNEGLVYLSSLVDFIVRRVK
;
A
#
# COMPACT_ATOMS: atom_id res chain seq x y z
N MET A 1 7.67 -7.52 20.45
CA MET A 1 6.41 -7.70 21.14
C MET A 1 5.80 -9.04 20.74
N PRO A 2 5.33 -9.88 21.63
CA PRO A 2 4.58 -11.07 21.28
C PRO A 2 3.22 -10.63 20.71
N LEU A 3 2.83 -11.16 19.55
CA LEU A 3 1.55 -10.86 18.89
C LEU A 3 0.46 -11.82 19.41
N ARG A 4 0.38 -11.99 20.74
CA ARG A 4 -0.56 -12.93 21.40
C ARG A 4 -1.97 -12.39 21.55
N SER A 5 -2.18 -11.09 21.29
CA SER A 5 -3.46 -10.41 21.34
C SER A 5 -3.98 -10.03 19.95
N PRO A 6 -5.27 -9.73 19.76
CA PRO A 6 -5.78 -9.11 18.55
C PRO A 6 -5.01 -7.82 18.18
N PHE A 7 -5.09 -7.42 16.90
CA PHE A 7 -4.49 -6.17 16.45
C PHE A 7 -5.10 -4.96 17.17
N GLU A 8 -4.23 -4.06 17.64
CA GLU A 8 -4.59 -2.76 18.20
C GLU A 8 -4.00 -1.64 17.34
N GLU A 9 -4.73 -0.53 17.20
CA GLU A 9 -4.28 0.62 16.41
C GLU A 9 -2.96 1.21 16.92
N ASN A 10 -2.70 1.11 18.23
CA ASN A 10 -1.46 1.56 18.85
C ASN A 10 -0.22 0.80 18.32
N HIS A 11 -0.37 -0.47 17.94
CA HIS A 11 0.71 -1.24 17.30
C HIS A 11 1.11 -0.62 15.96
N LEU A 12 0.13 -0.22 15.16
CA LEU A 12 0.37 0.43 13.87
C LEU A 12 0.99 1.83 14.06
N LYS A 13 0.50 2.62 15.02
CA LYS A 13 1.04 3.97 15.33
C LYS A 13 2.50 3.90 15.77
N ALA A 14 2.83 2.99 16.69
CA ALA A 14 4.20 2.79 17.18
C ALA A 14 5.13 2.33 16.04
N PHE A 15 4.68 1.35 15.24
CA PHE A 15 5.42 0.88 14.07
C PHE A 15 5.65 2.01 13.07
N SER A 16 4.62 2.77 12.70
CA SER A 16 4.71 3.86 11.72
C SER A 16 5.75 4.90 12.14
N LYS A 17 5.77 5.29 13.42
CA LYS A 17 6.77 6.25 13.95
C LYS A 17 8.20 5.73 13.81
N SER A 18 8.45 4.47 14.16
CA SER A 18 9.76 3.83 14.04
C SER A 18 10.18 3.65 12.58
N PHE A 19 9.24 3.26 11.72
CA PHE A 19 9.51 3.07 10.29
C PHE A 19 9.80 4.40 9.57
N ASP A 20 9.09 5.48 9.92
CA ASP A 20 9.37 6.82 9.38
C ASP A 20 10.81 7.26 9.67
N GLN A 21 11.34 6.96 10.85
CA GLN A 21 12.74 7.22 11.17
C GLN A 21 13.69 6.43 10.25
N SER A 22 13.40 5.14 10.03
CA SER A 22 14.20 4.30 9.12
C SER A 22 14.17 4.83 7.69
N LEU A 23 13.00 5.28 7.22
CA LEU A 23 12.84 5.85 5.88
C LEU A 23 13.56 7.19 5.72
N LEU A 24 13.51 8.06 6.74
CA LEU A 24 14.24 9.33 6.76
C LEU A 24 15.77 9.10 6.75
N ILE A 25 16.26 8.15 7.53
CA ILE A 25 17.68 7.76 7.52
C ILE A 25 18.07 7.21 6.13
N HIS A 26 17.20 6.41 5.51
CA HIS A 26 17.44 5.87 4.18
C HIS A 26 17.54 6.95 3.11
N ILE A 27 16.67 7.96 3.16
CA ILE A 27 16.75 9.16 2.28
C ILE A 27 18.01 9.95 2.59
N ASP A 28 18.36 10.15 3.87
CA ASP A 28 19.51 10.96 4.25
C ASP A 28 20.84 10.38 3.77
N ARG A 29 20.97 9.07 3.73
CA ARG A 29 22.16 8.38 3.20
C ARG A 29 22.38 8.57 1.70
N GLN A 30 21.39 9.06 0.94
CA GLN A 30 21.57 9.33 -0.49
C GLN A 30 22.43 10.56 -0.68
N GLN A 31 23.55 10.39 -1.36
CA GLN A 31 24.39 11.52 -1.78
C GLN A 31 23.66 12.30 -2.88
N SER A 32 23.64 13.61 -2.76
CA SER A 32 23.04 14.50 -3.75
C SER A 32 23.71 15.86 -3.73
N LEU A 33 24.03 16.38 -4.89
CA LEU A 33 24.44 17.76 -5.08
C LEU A 33 23.25 18.71 -4.93
N ASP A 34 22.06 18.30 -5.36
CA ASP A 34 20.81 19.06 -5.20
C ASP A 34 20.08 18.67 -3.91
N LYS A 35 20.09 19.61 -2.96
CA LYS A 35 19.38 19.45 -1.68
C LYS A 35 17.86 19.64 -1.81
N ARG A 36 17.36 20.19 -2.94
CA ARG A 36 15.93 20.50 -3.11
C ARG A 36 15.10 19.24 -3.19
N ILE A 37 15.49 18.30 -4.05
CA ILE A 37 14.78 17.00 -4.20
C ILE A 37 14.81 16.23 -2.88
N LYS A 38 15.95 16.15 -2.22
CA LYS A 38 16.09 15.49 -0.92
C LYS A 38 15.16 16.11 0.16
N ARG A 39 15.01 17.45 0.16
CA ARG A 39 14.06 18.16 1.05
C ARG A 39 12.61 17.83 0.71
N ALA A 40 12.25 17.77 -0.57
CA ALA A 40 10.90 17.38 -1.02
C ALA A 40 10.55 15.94 -0.63
N MET A 41 11.47 14.99 -0.83
CA MET A 41 11.33 13.61 -0.37
C MET A 41 11.15 13.52 1.15
N THR A 42 12.00 14.19 1.90
CA THR A 42 11.92 14.27 3.38
C THR A 42 10.59 14.87 3.83
N TYR A 43 10.12 15.93 3.16
CA TYR A 43 8.83 16.54 3.44
C TYR A 43 7.69 15.56 3.22
N SER A 44 7.67 14.82 2.11
CA SER A 44 6.60 13.86 1.81
C SER A 44 6.51 12.75 2.88
N VAL A 45 7.63 12.28 3.42
CA VAL A 45 7.64 11.33 4.54
C VAL A 45 7.07 11.98 5.82
N LYS A 46 7.49 13.21 6.13
CA LYS A 46 7.05 13.97 7.31
C LYS A 46 5.58 14.43 7.25
N THR A 47 4.91 14.34 6.09
CA THR A 47 3.44 14.49 6.03
C THR A 47 2.73 13.33 6.73
N GLY A 48 3.45 12.27 7.08
CA GLY A 48 2.94 11.13 7.83
C GLY A 48 2.35 10.05 6.94
N GLY A 49 1.70 9.10 7.58
CA GLY A 49 1.03 7.97 6.93
C GLY A 49 0.91 6.78 7.86
N LYS A 50 -0.09 5.93 7.63
CA LYS A 50 -0.31 4.72 8.46
C LYS A 50 0.72 3.62 8.22
N ARG A 51 1.53 3.71 7.16
CA ARG A 51 2.56 2.70 6.78
C ARG A 51 2.03 1.26 6.81
N ILE A 52 0.83 1.07 6.31
CA ILE A 52 0.13 -0.23 6.35
C ILE A 52 0.89 -1.30 5.56
N ARG A 53 1.45 -0.96 4.38
CA ARG A 53 2.20 -1.91 3.55
C ARG A 53 3.48 -2.40 4.24
N PRO A 54 4.37 -1.54 4.75
CA PRO A 54 5.48 -1.95 5.62
C PRO A 54 5.04 -2.77 6.84
N PHE A 55 3.95 -2.36 7.49
CA PHE A 55 3.43 -3.07 8.65
C PHE A 55 3.01 -4.51 8.30
N LEU A 56 2.33 -4.71 7.16
CA LEU A 56 1.95 -6.03 6.66
C LEU A 56 3.17 -6.90 6.34
N ILE A 57 4.21 -6.33 5.71
CA ILE A 57 5.47 -7.05 5.43
C ILE A 57 6.09 -7.53 6.74
N HIS A 58 6.19 -6.65 7.74
CA HIS A 58 6.78 -7.00 9.03
C HIS A 58 5.93 -8.01 9.80
N THR A 59 4.60 -7.84 9.82
CA THR A 59 3.69 -8.75 10.54
C THR A 59 3.73 -10.14 9.91
N MET A 60 3.46 -10.26 8.61
CA MET A 60 3.48 -11.56 7.93
C MET A 60 4.88 -12.17 7.92
N GLY A 61 5.92 -11.36 7.70
CA GLY A 61 7.30 -11.81 7.69
C GLY A 61 7.75 -12.41 9.03
N ARG A 62 7.25 -11.90 10.16
CA ARG A 62 7.48 -12.49 11.48
C ARG A 62 6.87 -13.89 11.61
N TYR A 63 5.63 -14.07 11.16
CA TYR A 63 4.98 -15.38 11.17
C TYR A 63 5.68 -16.38 10.23
N LEU A 64 6.25 -15.88 9.13
CA LEU A 64 7.04 -16.71 8.21
C LEU A 64 8.50 -16.86 8.65
N VAL A 65 8.90 -16.27 9.78
CA VAL A 65 10.27 -16.29 10.30
C VAL A 65 11.29 -15.78 9.27
N VAL A 66 10.97 -14.63 8.66
CA VAL A 66 11.88 -13.91 7.75
C VAL A 66 12.77 -12.97 8.58
N PRO A 67 14.10 -12.88 8.31
CA PRO A 67 15.00 -11.99 9.02
C PRO A 67 14.57 -10.51 8.97
N LYS A 68 14.62 -9.83 10.12
CA LYS A 68 14.16 -8.42 10.26
C LYS A 68 14.81 -7.47 9.26
N ARG A 69 16.07 -7.68 8.91
CA ARG A 69 16.81 -6.84 7.95
C ARG A 69 16.26 -6.97 6.53
N GLN A 70 15.90 -8.19 6.11
CA GLN A 70 15.22 -8.40 4.82
C GLN A 70 13.83 -7.76 4.81
N LEU A 71 13.09 -7.86 5.92
CA LEU A 71 11.79 -7.19 6.06
C LEU A 71 11.91 -5.68 5.93
N LEU A 72 12.96 -5.08 6.49
CA LEU A 72 13.21 -3.64 6.36
C LEU A 72 13.52 -3.25 4.91
N ASP A 73 14.40 -3.99 4.22
CA ASP A 73 14.73 -3.71 2.82
C ASP A 73 13.50 -3.77 1.92
N PHE A 74 12.66 -4.80 2.07
CA PHE A 74 11.39 -4.90 1.35
C PHE A 74 10.41 -3.78 1.68
N SER A 75 10.32 -3.42 2.96
CA SER A 75 9.43 -2.36 3.42
C SER A 75 9.82 -0.99 2.88
N LEU A 76 11.12 -0.67 2.88
CA LEU A 76 11.65 0.56 2.29
C LEU A 76 11.38 0.61 0.79
N ALA A 77 11.65 -0.48 0.06
CA ALA A 77 11.41 -0.54 -1.39
C ALA A 77 9.93 -0.35 -1.74
N VAL A 78 9.02 -1.05 -1.06
CA VAL A 78 7.58 -0.96 -1.31
C VAL A 78 7.02 0.41 -0.94
N GLU A 79 7.46 0.98 0.20
CA GLU A 79 6.98 2.30 0.61
C GLU A 79 7.51 3.42 -0.28
N CYS A 80 8.72 3.29 -0.84
CA CYS A 80 9.23 4.22 -1.85
C CYS A 80 8.33 4.23 -3.10
N VAL A 81 7.91 3.06 -3.63
CA VAL A 81 6.94 3.00 -4.73
C VAL A 81 5.62 3.67 -4.34
N HIS A 82 5.14 3.44 -3.11
CA HIS A 82 3.90 4.07 -2.65
C HIS A 82 4.03 5.60 -2.54
N LEU A 83 5.15 6.11 -2.04
CA LEU A 83 5.39 7.57 -1.96
C LEU A 83 5.53 8.21 -3.34
N HIS A 84 6.23 7.53 -4.29
CA HIS A 84 6.24 7.92 -5.69
C HIS A 84 4.82 8.09 -6.22
N SER A 85 3.97 7.05 -6.09
CA SER A 85 2.62 7.10 -6.62
C SER A 85 1.79 8.23 -6.01
N LEU A 86 1.89 8.45 -4.69
CA LEU A 86 1.14 9.52 -4.02
C LEU A 86 1.55 10.92 -4.48
N ILE A 87 2.85 11.16 -4.68
CA ILE A 87 3.36 12.46 -5.13
C ILE A 87 2.87 12.74 -6.56
N HIS A 88 2.92 11.73 -7.44
CA HIS A 88 2.46 11.87 -8.81
C HIS A 88 0.93 11.97 -8.92
N ASP A 89 0.20 11.18 -8.12
CA ASP A 89 -1.27 11.28 -8.08
C ASP A 89 -1.75 12.69 -7.68
N ASP A 90 -1.01 13.40 -6.81
CA ASP A 90 -1.36 14.75 -6.37
C ASP A 90 -1.15 15.86 -7.42
N LEU A 91 -0.38 15.59 -8.50
CA LEU A 91 -0.06 16.60 -9.53
C LEU A 91 -1.31 17.17 -10.22
N PRO A 92 -1.24 18.42 -10.74
CA PRO A 92 -2.35 19.04 -11.49
C PRO A 92 -2.84 18.23 -12.69
N SER A 93 -1.94 17.50 -13.34
CA SER A 93 -2.26 16.60 -14.47
C SER A 93 -2.93 15.29 -14.07
N MET A 94 -3.08 15.02 -12.77
CA MET A 94 -3.64 13.79 -12.21
C MET A 94 -4.88 14.09 -11.36
N ASP A 95 -4.79 14.03 -10.03
CA ASP A 95 -5.93 14.30 -9.13
C ASP A 95 -6.05 15.79 -8.76
N ASN A 96 -5.01 16.61 -9.01
CA ASN A 96 -4.91 18.03 -8.70
C ASN A 96 -5.27 18.33 -7.23
N ASP A 97 -4.62 17.64 -6.31
CA ASP A 97 -4.86 17.78 -4.88
C ASP A 97 -3.93 18.80 -4.23
N ASP A 98 -4.48 19.84 -3.59
CA ASP A 98 -3.72 20.85 -2.87
C ASP A 98 -3.22 20.35 -1.51
N TYR A 99 -3.98 19.42 -0.88
CA TYR A 99 -3.71 18.92 0.47
C TYR A 99 -3.74 17.41 0.52
N ARG A 100 -2.78 16.84 1.26
CA ARG A 100 -2.73 15.42 1.62
C ARG A 100 -2.47 15.28 3.12
N ARG A 101 -3.34 14.56 3.83
CA ARG A 101 -3.23 14.37 5.29
C ARG A 101 -3.14 15.68 6.07
N GLY A 102 -3.90 16.70 5.64
CA GLY A 102 -3.95 18.03 6.25
C GLY A 102 -2.73 18.92 6.02
N LYS A 103 -1.78 18.51 5.16
CA LYS A 103 -0.60 19.30 4.75
C LYS A 103 -0.63 19.54 3.25
N LEU A 104 0.02 20.61 2.78
CA LEU A 104 0.17 20.88 1.36
C LEU A 104 0.83 19.68 0.66
N THR A 105 0.39 19.39 -0.56
CA THR A 105 1.05 18.40 -1.43
C THR A 105 2.42 18.89 -1.87
N VAL A 106 3.28 18.02 -2.37
CA VAL A 106 4.66 18.36 -2.70
C VAL A 106 4.71 19.47 -3.76
N HIS A 107 3.87 19.41 -4.81
CA HIS A 107 3.84 20.42 -5.86
C HIS A 107 3.35 21.80 -5.35
N LYS A 108 2.46 21.82 -4.34
CA LYS A 108 2.02 23.09 -3.71
C LYS A 108 3.03 23.63 -2.71
N LYS A 109 3.79 22.76 -2.01
CA LYS A 109 4.80 23.15 -1.04
C LYS A 109 6.10 23.63 -1.70
N PHE A 110 6.44 23.06 -2.84
CA PHE A 110 7.65 23.39 -3.62
C PHE A 110 7.25 23.95 -4.99
N ASP A 111 7.14 23.09 -5.98
CA ASP A 111 6.63 23.31 -7.34
C ASP A 111 6.41 21.96 -8.04
N GLU A 112 5.80 21.98 -9.24
CA GLU A 112 5.48 20.79 -10.02
C GLU A 112 6.72 20.02 -10.46
N ALA A 113 7.74 20.70 -10.97
CA ALA A 113 9.00 20.06 -11.42
C ALA A 113 9.68 19.32 -10.25
N THR A 114 9.73 19.97 -9.07
CA THR A 114 10.26 19.35 -7.85
C THR A 114 9.44 18.12 -7.44
N ALA A 115 8.13 18.16 -7.59
CA ALA A 115 7.26 17.02 -7.27
C ALA A 115 7.47 15.84 -8.23
N VAL A 116 7.54 16.11 -9.54
CA VAL A 116 7.86 15.08 -10.56
C VAL A 116 9.19 14.40 -10.22
N LEU A 117 10.26 15.18 -10.05
CA LEU A 117 11.59 14.64 -9.78
C LEU A 117 11.69 13.94 -8.41
N ALA A 118 10.98 14.40 -7.39
CA ALA A 118 10.92 13.71 -6.09
C ALA A 118 10.20 12.36 -6.19
N GLY A 119 9.12 12.27 -6.97
CA GLY A 119 8.45 11.03 -7.28
C GLY A 119 9.36 10.06 -8.03
N ASP A 120 10.02 10.51 -9.10
CA ASP A 120 10.97 9.72 -9.86
C ASP A 120 12.11 9.20 -8.98
N MET A 121 12.65 10.05 -8.11
CA MET A 121 13.71 9.63 -7.20
C MET A 121 13.26 8.55 -6.22
N PHE A 122 12.03 8.57 -5.74
CA PHE A 122 11.48 7.48 -4.92
C PHE A 122 11.37 6.17 -5.71
N GLN A 123 10.99 6.22 -6.98
CA GLN A 123 10.96 5.03 -7.82
C GLN A 123 12.37 4.44 -8.04
N VAL A 124 13.35 5.30 -8.33
CA VAL A 124 14.76 4.89 -8.43
C VAL A 124 15.26 4.31 -7.11
N LEU A 125 14.94 4.97 -5.98
CA LEU A 125 15.36 4.54 -4.65
C LEU A 125 14.76 3.19 -4.27
N SER A 126 13.55 2.86 -4.72
CA SER A 126 12.92 1.56 -4.47
C SER A 126 13.73 0.41 -5.07
N VAL A 127 14.20 0.56 -6.31
CA VAL A 127 15.05 -0.42 -7.00
C VAL A 127 16.43 -0.47 -6.35
N LYS A 128 17.05 0.70 -6.13
CA LYS A 128 18.35 0.82 -5.48
C LYS A 128 18.40 0.10 -4.13
N THR A 129 17.34 0.23 -3.31
CA THR A 129 17.22 -0.45 -2.01
C THR A 129 17.38 -1.97 -2.14
N LEU A 130 16.77 -2.58 -3.15
CA LEU A 130 16.86 -4.02 -3.38
C LEU A 130 18.22 -4.43 -3.95
N VAL A 131 18.75 -3.65 -4.89
CA VAL A 131 20.07 -3.91 -5.53
C VAL A 131 21.19 -3.85 -4.51
N GLU A 132 21.21 -2.82 -3.66
CA GLU A 132 22.27 -2.57 -2.67
C GLU A 132 22.08 -3.36 -1.36
N SER A 133 20.98 -4.08 -1.19
CA SER A 133 20.74 -4.88 0.00
C SER A 133 21.90 -5.87 0.27
N LYS A 134 22.44 -5.82 1.48
CA LYS A 134 23.46 -6.77 1.96
C LYS A 134 22.84 -8.05 2.54
N HIS A 135 21.49 -8.12 2.57
CA HIS A 135 20.73 -9.17 3.24
C HIS A 135 20.01 -10.11 2.26
N LEU A 136 20.06 -9.79 0.95
CA LEU A 136 19.49 -10.58 -0.12
C LEU A 136 20.59 -11.19 -0.98
N SER A 137 20.44 -12.46 -1.34
CA SER A 137 21.31 -13.09 -2.33
C SER A 137 21.11 -12.49 -3.73
N PRO A 138 22.06 -12.61 -4.67
CA PRO A 138 21.90 -12.08 -6.04
C PRO A 138 20.60 -12.53 -6.71
N ASN A 139 20.23 -13.81 -6.58
CA ASN A 139 18.99 -14.33 -7.14
C ASN A 139 17.73 -13.74 -6.47
N GLN A 140 17.76 -13.55 -5.14
CA GLN A 140 16.67 -12.90 -4.43
C GLN A 140 16.51 -11.43 -4.83
N LYS A 141 17.59 -10.69 -5.08
CA LYS A 141 17.57 -9.32 -5.59
C LYS A 141 16.88 -9.25 -6.95
N ILE A 142 17.35 -10.05 -7.92
CA ILE A 142 16.78 -10.09 -9.28
C ILE A 142 15.28 -10.40 -9.23
N LYS A 143 14.88 -11.44 -8.51
CA LYS A 143 13.46 -11.82 -8.37
C LYS A 143 12.63 -10.74 -7.69
N SER A 144 13.17 -10.09 -6.64
CA SER A 144 12.47 -8.99 -5.96
C SER A 144 12.26 -7.79 -6.89
N ILE A 145 13.26 -7.44 -7.70
CA ILE A 145 13.15 -6.35 -8.69
C ILE A 145 12.13 -6.73 -9.77
N GLN A 146 12.12 -7.96 -10.26
CA GLN A 146 11.11 -8.44 -11.21
C GLN A 146 9.68 -8.32 -10.64
N MET A 147 9.48 -8.75 -9.37
CA MET A 147 8.19 -8.64 -8.69
C MET A 147 7.76 -7.18 -8.52
N LEU A 148 8.69 -6.30 -8.11
CA LEU A 148 8.45 -4.87 -7.93
C LEU A 148 8.10 -4.20 -9.27
N SER A 149 8.84 -4.49 -10.34
CA SER A 149 8.60 -3.94 -11.68
C SER A 149 7.22 -4.34 -12.22
N ARG A 150 6.81 -5.61 -12.04
CA ARG A 150 5.46 -6.05 -12.42
C ARG A 150 4.38 -5.35 -11.61
N ALA A 151 4.53 -5.28 -10.28
CA ALA A 151 3.52 -4.66 -9.42
C ALA A 151 3.39 -3.14 -9.61
N ASN A 152 4.46 -2.47 -10.05
CA ASN A 152 4.45 -1.03 -10.33
C ASN A 152 4.08 -0.70 -11.79
N GLY A 153 4.40 -1.58 -12.74
CA GLY A 153 4.29 -1.35 -14.18
C GLY A 153 2.89 -1.58 -14.78
N LEU A 154 2.88 -2.05 -16.05
CA LEU A 154 1.65 -2.29 -16.82
C LEU A 154 0.84 -3.50 -16.33
N GLU A 155 1.43 -4.37 -15.52
CA GLU A 155 0.74 -5.47 -14.86
C GLU A 155 0.21 -5.07 -13.46
N GLY A 156 0.34 -3.79 -13.06
CA GLY A 156 0.03 -3.31 -11.72
C GLY A 156 -0.37 -1.84 -11.66
N LEU A 157 0.28 -1.09 -10.77
CA LEU A 157 -0.13 0.22 -10.31
C LEU A 157 -0.29 1.25 -11.44
N ILE A 158 0.68 1.37 -12.36
CA ILE A 158 0.62 2.36 -13.45
C ILE A 158 -0.58 2.08 -14.37
N ALA A 159 -0.80 0.81 -14.77
CA ALA A 159 -1.97 0.44 -15.55
C ALA A 159 -3.27 0.68 -14.77
N GLY A 160 -3.27 0.37 -13.48
CA GLY A 160 -4.43 0.62 -12.60
C GLY A 160 -4.75 2.09 -12.48
N GLN A 161 -3.75 2.97 -12.37
CA GLN A 161 -3.92 4.41 -12.35
C GLN A 161 -4.45 4.96 -13.69
N SER A 162 -3.92 4.47 -14.81
CA SER A 162 -4.44 4.80 -16.14
C SER A 162 -5.92 4.42 -16.28
N LEU A 163 -6.29 3.20 -15.89
CA LEU A 163 -7.70 2.79 -15.88
C LEU A 163 -8.56 3.69 -14.96
N TYR A 164 -8.07 4.04 -13.77
CA TYR A 164 -8.79 4.90 -12.84
C TYR A 164 -9.09 6.29 -13.43
N ILE A 165 -8.16 6.87 -14.21
CA ILE A 165 -8.34 8.18 -14.85
C ILE A 165 -9.32 8.09 -16.03
N TYR A 166 -9.19 7.09 -16.88
CA TYR A 166 -9.88 7.02 -18.18
C TYR A 166 -11.10 6.10 -18.20
N MET A 167 -11.36 5.34 -17.12
CA MET A 167 -12.50 4.43 -17.03
C MET A 167 -13.83 5.19 -17.07
N LYS A 168 -14.75 4.74 -17.92
CA LYS A 168 -16.09 5.35 -18.05
C LYS A 168 -16.96 5.03 -16.84
N LYS A 169 -17.81 5.98 -16.43
CA LYS A 169 -18.74 5.80 -15.29
C LYS A 169 -19.68 4.59 -15.43
N ASN A 170 -20.04 4.21 -16.66
CA ASN A 170 -20.92 3.07 -16.92
C ASN A 170 -20.19 1.70 -16.91
N SER A 171 -18.88 1.65 -16.65
CA SER A 171 -18.12 0.41 -16.52
C SER A 171 -18.75 -0.52 -15.48
N THR A 172 -18.65 -1.83 -15.69
CA THR A 172 -19.23 -2.82 -14.76
C THR A 172 -18.50 -2.85 -13.42
N ILE A 173 -19.12 -3.40 -12.38
CA ILE A 173 -18.46 -3.64 -11.07
C ILE A 173 -17.22 -4.51 -11.26
N LYS A 174 -17.29 -5.52 -12.16
CA LYS A 174 -16.15 -6.39 -12.47
C LYS A 174 -14.96 -5.62 -13.06
N ASP A 175 -15.20 -4.65 -13.94
CA ASP A 175 -14.15 -3.79 -14.51
C ASP A 175 -13.52 -2.90 -13.43
N ILE A 176 -14.36 -2.34 -12.55
CA ILE A 176 -13.91 -1.51 -11.42
C ILE A 176 -13.06 -2.35 -10.45
N GLU A 177 -13.50 -3.57 -10.12
CA GLU A 177 -12.69 -4.47 -9.27
C GLU A 177 -11.35 -4.83 -9.90
N LYS A 178 -11.31 -5.00 -11.23
CA LYS A 178 -10.06 -5.25 -11.97
C LYS A 178 -9.13 -4.05 -11.87
N MET A 179 -9.66 -2.84 -12.02
CA MET A 179 -8.89 -1.61 -11.81
C MET A 179 -8.37 -1.51 -10.37
N TYR A 180 -9.20 -1.80 -9.33
CA TYR A 180 -8.75 -1.82 -7.94
C TYR A 180 -7.63 -2.83 -7.68
N LEU A 181 -7.73 -4.00 -8.31
CA LEU A 181 -6.69 -5.02 -8.19
C LEU A 181 -5.35 -4.50 -8.72
N LEU A 182 -5.36 -3.79 -9.83
CA LEU A 182 -4.15 -3.21 -10.43
C LEU A 182 -3.66 -1.99 -9.64
N LYS A 183 -4.50 -0.97 -9.44
CA LYS A 183 -4.12 0.30 -8.80
C LYS A 183 -3.66 0.12 -7.35
N THR A 184 -4.37 -0.70 -6.60
CA THR A 184 -4.16 -0.84 -5.14
C THR A 184 -3.70 -2.25 -4.76
N GLY A 185 -4.38 -3.27 -5.28
CA GLY A 185 -4.13 -4.67 -4.96
C GLY A 185 -2.75 -5.16 -5.34
N ALA A 186 -2.19 -4.72 -6.46
CA ALA A 186 -0.87 -5.16 -6.93
C ALA A 186 0.23 -4.84 -5.91
N LEU A 187 0.23 -3.64 -5.33
CA LEU A 187 1.22 -3.25 -4.33
C LEU A 187 1.00 -3.92 -2.98
N PHE A 188 -0.26 -4.22 -2.60
CA PHE A 188 -0.54 -5.05 -1.43
C PHE A 188 -0.11 -6.51 -1.65
N SER A 189 -0.37 -7.07 -2.82
CA SER A 189 0.09 -8.41 -3.19
C SER A 189 1.62 -8.51 -3.20
N LEU A 190 2.31 -7.48 -3.69
CA LEU A 190 3.78 -7.41 -3.65
C LEU A 190 4.33 -7.57 -2.22
N CYS A 191 3.68 -6.98 -1.21
CA CYS A 191 4.10 -7.11 0.19
C CYS A 191 4.27 -8.57 0.62
N PHE A 192 3.39 -9.45 0.16
CA PHE A 192 3.40 -10.87 0.51
C PHE A 192 4.25 -11.70 -0.45
N ASN A 193 4.29 -11.33 -1.73
CA ASN A 193 5.08 -12.03 -2.75
C ASN A 193 6.59 -11.91 -2.48
N LEU A 194 7.07 -10.75 -2.01
CA LEU A 194 8.47 -10.56 -1.62
C LEU A 194 8.90 -11.53 -0.51
N LEU A 195 8.01 -11.82 0.44
CA LEU A 195 8.29 -12.79 1.50
C LEU A 195 8.45 -14.21 0.94
N SER A 196 7.70 -14.56 -0.10
CA SER A 196 7.80 -15.87 -0.76
C SER A 196 9.09 -16.05 -1.56
N ASN A 197 9.81 -14.97 -1.87
CA ASN A 197 11.11 -15.01 -2.54
C ASN A 197 12.26 -15.38 -1.61
N VAL A 198 12.16 -15.04 -0.33
CA VAL A 198 13.21 -15.29 0.68
C VAL A 198 12.90 -16.48 1.57
N LYS A 199 11.67 -16.97 1.54
CA LYS A 199 11.23 -18.15 2.27
C LYS A 199 10.81 -19.26 1.32
N THR A 200 11.34 -20.47 1.53
CA THR A 200 10.91 -21.64 0.76
C THR A 200 9.49 -22.00 1.13
N LEU A 201 8.57 -21.73 0.23
CA LEU A 201 7.15 -22.03 0.36
C LEU A 201 6.69 -22.89 -0.82
N ASN A 202 5.78 -23.82 -0.59
CA ASN A 202 5.13 -24.56 -1.67
C ASN A 202 4.20 -23.66 -2.48
N SER A 203 3.80 -24.11 -3.68
CA SER A 203 2.96 -23.34 -4.62
C SER A 203 1.62 -22.92 -3.99
N LYS A 204 1.01 -23.79 -3.19
CA LYS A 204 -0.26 -23.51 -2.51
C LYS A 204 -0.14 -22.34 -1.53
N LYS A 205 0.90 -22.31 -0.68
CA LYS A 205 1.14 -21.20 0.26
C LYS A 205 1.47 -19.89 -0.46
N LYS A 206 2.21 -19.93 -1.57
CA LYS A 206 2.48 -18.74 -2.40
C LYS A 206 1.20 -18.16 -2.96
N GLU A 207 0.31 -19.01 -3.47
CA GLU A 207 -0.99 -18.58 -4.01
C GLU A 207 -1.90 -18.00 -2.92
N GLU A 208 -1.93 -18.58 -1.71
CA GLU A 208 -2.70 -18.01 -0.60
C GLU A 208 -2.14 -16.64 -0.17
N LEU A 209 -0.82 -16.47 -0.09
CA LEU A 209 -0.19 -15.17 0.19
C LEU A 209 -0.59 -14.11 -0.84
N LYS A 210 -0.57 -14.45 -2.12
CA LYS A 210 -1.01 -13.57 -3.20
C LYS A 210 -2.48 -13.17 -3.02
N LYS A 211 -3.38 -14.14 -2.81
CA LYS A 211 -4.82 -13.88 -2.58
C LYS A 211 -5.09 -13.00 -1.37
N ILE A 212 -4.35 -13.21 -0.26
CA ILE A 212 -4.44 -12.36 0.93
C ILE A 212 -4.10 -10.93 0.57
N GLY A 213 -3.00 -10.68 -0.14
CA GLY A 213 -2.61 -9.33 -0.57
C GLY A 213 -3.66 -8.68 -1.48
N GLU A 214 -4.12 -9.38 -2.50
CA GLU A 214 -5.13 -8.91 -3.45
C GLU A 214 -6.45 -8.55 -2.75
N THR A 215 -6.92 -9.39 -1.84
CA THR A 215 -8.18 -9.15 -1.11
C THR A 215 -8.04 -8.00 -0.12
N ILE A 216 -6.91 -7.87 0.60
CA ILE A 216 -6.65 -6.71 1.47
C ILE A 216 -6.63 -5.41 0.64
N GLY A 217 -5.99 -5.42 -0.53
CA GLY A 217 -5.96 -4.26 -1.43
C GLY A 217 -7.37 -3.85 -1.91
N LYS A 218 -8.22 -4.80 -2.27
CA LYS A 218 -9.63 -4.54 -2.64
C LYS A 218 -10.42 -3.98 -1.46
N ILE A 219 -10.31 -4.61 -0.27
CA ILE A 219 -10.97 -4.12 0.95
C ILE A 219 -10.56 -2.68 1.22
N PHE A 220 -9.26 -2.38 1.13
CA PHE A 220 -8.73 -1.05 1.37
C PHE A 220 -9.32 -0.01 0.40
N GLN A 221 -9.36 -0.33 -0.91
CA GLN A 221 -9.88 0.59 -1.92
C GLN A 221 -11.38 0.81 -1.78
N ILE A 222 -12.18 -0.25 -1.59
CA ILE A 222 -13.63 -0.12 -1.38
C ILE A 222 -13.91 0.72 -0.13
N THR A 223 -13.15 0.50 0.94
CA THR A 223 -13.27 1.28 2.17
C THR A 223 -12.94 2.75 1.94
N ASP A 224 -11.90 3.07 1.17
CA ASP A 224 -11.54 4.45 0.84
C ASP A 224 -12.61 5.12 -0.03
N ASP A 225 -13.20 4.42 -1.00
CA ASP A 225 -14.31 4.93 -1.84
C ASP A 225 -15.58 5.19 -1.01
N MET A 226 -15.89 4.29 -0.06
CA MET A 226 -17.01 4.47 0.86
C MET A 226 -16.80 5.67 1.78
N LEU A 227 -15.59 5.89 2.26
CA LEU A 227 -15.21 7.08 3.04
C LEU A 227 -15.29 8.36 2.21
N ASP A 228 -14.95 8.32 0.92
CA ASP A 228 -15.11 9.48 0.04
C ASP A 228 -16.57 9.85 -0.18
N ARG A 229 -17.47 8.87 -0.24
CA ARG A 229 -18.90 9.12 -0.50
C ARG A 229 -19.73 9.39 0.74
N TRP A 230 -19.48 8.66 1.84
CA TRP A 230 -20.33 8.67 3.05
C TRP A 230 -19.58 9.01 4.34
N GLY A 231 -18.27 9.30 4.25
CA GLY A 231 -17.46 9.63 5.42
C GLY A 231 -17.75 11.03 5.97
N ASP A 232 -17.18 11.31 7.14
CA ASP A 232 -17.17 12.64 7.76
C ASP A 232 -15.84 13.34 7.42
N GLU A 233 -15.88 14.50 6.80
CA GLU A 233 -14.69 15.27 6.40
C GLU A 233 -13.73 15.51 7.58
N LYS A 234 -14.27 15.76 8.78
CA LYS A 234 -13.44 15.98 9.98
C LYS A 234 -12.69 14.74 10.40
N LYS A 235 -13.31 13.54 10.24
CA LYS A 235 -12.66 12.25 10.56
C LYS A 235 -11.71 11.80 9.46
N VAL A 236 -12.06 12.04 8.18
CA VAL A 236 -11.27 11.62 7.01
C VAL A 236 -10.07 12.54 6.78
N GLY A 237 -10.15 13.81 7.19
CA GLY A 237 -9.08 14.81 7.04
C GLY A 237 -8.85 15.29 5.60
N LYS A 238 -9.83 15.09 4.71
CA LYS A 238 -9.87 15.62 3.32
C LYS A 238 -11.30 15.88 2.90
N LYS A 239 -11.50 16.69 1.85
CA LYS A 239 -12.81 16.87 1.23
C LYS A 239 -13.36 15.54 0.73
N ILE A 240 -14.64 15.28 0.95
CA ILE A 240 -15.38 14.11 0.43
C ILE A 240 -15.99 14.42 -0.95
N ASN A 241 -16.54 13.39 -1.60
CA ASN A 241 -17.17 13.45 -2.94
C ASN A 241 -16.23 13.89 -4.08
N LYS A 242 -14.92 13.78 -3.92
CA LYS A 242 -13.95 14.09 -4.97
C LYS A 242 -14.04 13.10 -6.14
N ASP A 243 -14.31 11.84 -5.84
CA ASP A 243 -14.35 10.76 -6.82
C ASP A 243 -15.74 10.56 -7.46
N SER A 244 -16.67 11.51 -7.27
CA SER A 244 -18.04 11.45 -7.84
C SER A 244 -18.08 11.37 -9.37
N LYS A 245 -17.05 11.86 -10.05
CA LYS A 245 -16.90 11.78 -11.52
C LYS A 245 -16.20 10.53 -12.00
N LYS A 246 -15.57 9.74 -11.11
CA LYS A 246 -14.77 8.56 -11.44
C LYS A 246 -15.60 7.27 -11.29
N ALA A 247 -15.19 6.23 -11.99
CA ALA A 247 -15.81 4.91 -11.85
C ALA A 247 -15.33 4.24 -10.56
N ASN A 248 -16.20 4.16 -9.56
CA ASN A 248 -15.92 3.44 -8.32
C ASN A 248 -17.17 2.74 -7.77
N ILE A 249 -17.00 1.76 -6.92
CA ILE A 249 -18.08 0.91 -6.40
C ILE A 249 -19.05 1.73 -5.53
N ALA A 250 -18.54 2.65 -4.71
CA ALA A 250 -19.38 3.42 -3.81
C ALA A 250 -20.39 4.31 -4.55
N TYR A 251 -20.08 4.79 -5.76
CA TYR A 251 -21.01 5.55 -6.56
C TYR A 251 -21.92 4.70 -7.48
N LYS A 252 -21.70 3.38 -7.55
CA LYS A 252 -22.57 2.43 -8.27
C LYS A 252 -23.59 1.74 -7.40
N LEU A 253 -23.23 1.45 -6.17
CA LEU A 253 -24.04 0.69 -5.23
C LEU A 253 -24.59 1.59 -4.11
N LYS A 254 -25.67 1.15 -3.46
CA LYS A 254 -26.11 1.69 -2.17
C LYS A 254 -25.14 1.29 -1.05
N TYR A 255 -25.19 1.99 0.07
CA TYR A 255 -24.29 1.73 1.21
C TYR A 255 -24.36 0.26 1.67
N GLU A 256 -25.57 -0.30 1.82
CA GLU A 256 -25.81 -1.66 2.29
C GLU A 256 -25.25 -2.70 1.32
N ASP A 257 -25.33 -2.44 0.01
CA ASP A 257 -24.80 -3.33 -1.02
C ASP A 257 -23.26 -3.27 -1.04
N CYS A 258 -22.67 -2.08 -0.87
CA CYS A 258 -21.23 -1.92 -0.69
C CYS A 258 -20.74 -2.69 0.54
N MET A 259 -21.42 -2.56 1.68
CA MET A 259 -21.08 -3.29 2.90
C MET A 259 -21.20 -4.80 2.71
N ARG A 260 -22.24 -5.27 2.05
CA ARG A 260 -22.42 -6.71 1.73
C ARG A 260 -21.28 -7.22 0.85
N HIS A 261 -20.93 -6.46 -0.18
CA HIS A 261 -19.81 -6.78 -1.08
C HIS A 261 -18.47 -6.82 -0.34
N LEU A 262 -18.22 -5.81 0.50
CA LEU A 262 -17.02 -5.71 1.34
C LEU A 262 -16.89 -6.93 2.27
N HIS A 263 -17.97 -7.34 2.94
CA HIS A 263 -17.98 -8.52 3.81
C HIS A 263 -17.74 -9.83 3.04
N GLN A 264 -18.23 -9.95 1.80
CA GLN A 264 -17.94 -11.13 0.96
C GLN A 264 -16.43 -11.23 0.65
N ILE A 265 -15.75 -10.09 0.35
CA ILE A 265 -14.31 -10.09 0.10
C ILE A 265 -13.54 -10.35 1.42
N GLN A 266 -14.00 -9.79 2.53
CA GLN A 266 -13.44 -10.05 3.87
C GLN A 266 -13.49 -11.54 4.22
N ASN A 267 -14.61 -12.22 3.98
CA ASN A 267 -14.74 -13.65 4.21
C ASN A 267 -13.78 -14.47 3.33
N LYS A 268 -13.59 -14.11 2.05
CA LYS A 268 -12.58 -14.74 1.18
C LYS A 268 -11.16 -14.57 1.74
N ASN A 269 -10.84 -13.37 2.27
CA ASN A 269 -9.56 -13.11 2.92
C ASN A 269 -9.38 -13.97 4.16
N TYR A 270 -10.40 -14.05 5.02
CA TYR A 270 -10.39 -14.89 6.22
C TYR A 270 -10.15 -16.37 5.90
N MET A 271 -10.83 -16.91 4.90
CA MET A 271 -10.62 -18.29 4.45
C MET A 271 -9.19 -18.54 3.93
N ALA A 272 -8.59 -17.56 3.25
CA ALA A 272 -7.20 -17.65 2.79
C ALA A 272 -6.22 -17.61 3.98
N LEU A 273 -6.46 -16.74 4.97
CA LEU A 273 -5.71 -16.70 6.23
C LEU A 273 -5.83 -18.00 7.01
N GLN A 274 -7.02 -18.61 7.13
CA GLN A 274 -7.21 -19.90 7.78
C GLN A 274 -6.38 -21.01 7.11
N ARG A 275 -6.36 -21.09 5.77
CA ARG A 275 -5.55 -22.06 5.06
C ARG A 275 -4.05 -21.85 5.24
N LEU A 276 -3.61 -20.58 5.31
CA LEU A 276 -2.19 -20.25 5.54
C LEU A 276 -1.74 -20.56 6.96
N PHE A 277 -2.60 -20.27 7.95
CA PHE A 277 -2.33 -20.37 9.39
C PHE A 277 -2.99 -21.58 10.05
N TYR A 278 -3.23 -22.65 9.32
CA TYR A 278 -3.94 -23.85 9.80
C TYR A 278 -3.50 -24.34 11.20
N ASN A 279 -2.19 -24.20 11.50
CA ASN A 279 -1.61 -24.58 12.79
C ASN A 279 -1.14 -23.39 13.65
N ASN A 280 -1.58 -22.16 13.34
CA ASN A 280 -1.16 -20.95 14.05
C ASN A 280 -2.29 -19.97 14.26
N ASN A 281 -3.04 -20.17 15.35
CA ASN A 281 -4.17 -19.32 15.71
C ASN A 281 -3.77 -17.85 15.98
N GLU A 282 -2.57 -17.58 16.49
CA GLU A 282 -2.15 -16.21 16.79
C GLU A 282 -2.03 -15.37 15.51
N GLY A 283 -1.40 -15.94 14.46
CA GLY A 283 -1.27 -15.28 13.16
C GLY A 283 -2.62 -15.00 12.50
N LEU A 284 -3.52 -15.98 12.57
CA LEU A 284 -4.88 -15.86 12.04
C LEU A 284 -5.64 -14.75 12.77
N VAL A 285 -5.70 -14.76 14.09
CA VAL A 285 -6.44 -13.79 14.91
C VAL A 285 -5.89 -12.38 14.67
N TYR A 286 -4.56 -12.21 14.67
CA TYR A 286 -3.95 -10.89 14.51
C TYR A 286 -4.22 -10.29 13.13
N LEU A 287 -4.02 -11.05 12.05
CA LEU A 287 -4.23 -10.53 10.70
C LEU A 287 -5.71 -10.36 10.36
N SER A 288 -6.59 -11.22 10.85
CA SER A 288 -8.03 -11.03 10.70
C SER A 288 -8.50 -9.76 11.41
N SER A 289 -8.05 -9.51 12.64
CA SER A 289 -8.41 -8.29 13.37
C SER A 289 -7.84 -7.01 12.74
N LEU A 290 -6.69 -7.10 12.06
CA LEU A 290 -6.17 -5.98 11.25
C LEU A 290 -7.07 -5.70 10.04
N VAL A 291 -7.56 -6.73 9.35
CA VAL A 291 -8.51 -6.57 8.24
C VAL A 291 -9.85 -6.00 8.75
N ASP A 292 -10.33 -6.47 9.90
CA ASP A 292 -11.51 -5.91 10.57
C ASP A 292 -11.34 -4.43 10.90
N PHE A 293 -10.17 -4.02 11.37
CA PHE A 293 -9.84 -2.61 11.62
C PHE A 293 -9.93 -1.77 10.34
N ILE A 294 -9.45 -2.27 9.19
CA ILE A 294 -9.58 -1.57 7.90
C ILE A 294 -11.05 -1.40 7.52
N VAL A 295 -11.86 -2.45 7.69
CA VAL A 295 -13.31 -2.44 7.38
C VAL A 295 -14.08 -1.49 8.31
N ARG A 296 -13.75 -1.45 9.61
CA ARG A 296 -14.44 -0.58 10.60
C ARG A 296 -14.25 0.92 10.34
N ARG A 297 -13.34 1.33 9.47
CA ARG A 297 -13.13 2.75 9.13
C ARG A 297 -14.36 3.40 8.49
N VAL A 298 -15.27 2.62 7.91
CA VAL A 298 -16.51 3.11 7.26
C VAL A 298 -17.74 3.02 8.17
N LYS A 299 -17.60 2.54 9.39
CA LYS A 299 -18.62 2.56 10.44
C LYS A 299 -18.31 3.75 11.36
#